data_352191354681e5ea3956d40f902e1dca
#
_entry.id   352191354681e5ea3956d40f902e1dca
#
_cell.length_a   1.000
_cell.length_b   1.000
_cell.length_c   1.000
_cell.angle_alpha   90.00
_cell.angle_beta   90.00
_cell.angle_gamma   90.00
#
_symmetry.space_group_name_H-M   'P 1'
#
loop_
_entity.id
_entity.type
_entity.pdbx_description
1 polymer ?
#
loop_
_entity_poly.entity_id
_entity_poly.type
_entity_poly.pdbx_seq_one_letter_code
_entity_poly.pdbx_strand_id
1 'polypeptide(L)'
;MLNIAHRGASGILPENSIEAFISAISCGVDMIEMDVRQCKTKELVVFHDYCYNDTPIEEMTLLQCKQNNIEPLYTILERISNQITVYLDLKVPHLYTKSDLEIYIQELLKLLEKVLNNKLLNEKSILLASFDHYLIKRLKTVFNNKKIYFQYGLIFYNNPIEYKIYDKSKCDFIIQSIRTMNIPFLEYCKKNKINFLVYTINDEQTMKKLINLKVDGIITDYPRRLKNLI
;
A
#
# COMPACT_ATOMS: atom_id res chain seq x y z
N MET A 1 0.17 10.42 14.87
CA MET A 1 1.02 10.07 13.71
C MET A 1 0.90 8.58 13.50
N LEU A 2 0.70 8.12 12.27
CA LEU A 2 0.53 6.70 11.93
C LEU A 2 1.88 5.97 11.89
N ASN A 3 1.95 4.82 12.53
CA ASN A 3 3.04 3.85 12.42
C ASN A 3 2.65 2.78 11.41
N ILE A 4 3.31 2.75 10.25
CA ILE A 4 2.95 1.89 9.13
C ILE A 4 4.08 0.90 8.88
N ALA A 5 3.79 -0.40 9.01
CA ALA A 5 4.76 -1.46 8.80
C ALA A 5 4.92 -1.76 7.28
N HIS A 6 6.07 -1.40 6.72
CA HIS A 6 6.44 -1.61 5.32
C HIS A 6 6.64 -3.10 5.05
N ARG A 7 5.75 -3.72 4.28
CA ARG A 7 5.76 -5.17 4.02
C ARG A 7 5.74 -6.02 5.30
N GLY A 8 5.07 -5.49 6.36
CA GLY A 8 5.12 -6.03 7.69
C GLY A 8 6.36 -5.60 8.50
N ALA A 9 6.78 -6.40 9.47
CA ALA A 9 8.01 -6.17 10.24
C ALA A 9 9.24 -6.67 9.44
N SER A 10 9.42 -6.16 8.22
CA SER A 10 10.36 -6.65 7.20
C SER A 10 11.83 -6.45 7.56
N GLY A 11 12.13 -5.59 8.51
CA GLY A 11 13.51 -5.44 9.02
C GLY A 11 14.02 -6.61 9.86
N ILE A 12 13.14 -7.55 10.25
CA ILE A 12 13.49 -8.70 11.10
C ILE A 12 12.91 -10.03 10.61
N LEU A 13 11.94 -10.01 9.71
CA LEU A 13 11.27 -11.18 9.12
C LEU A 13 11.19 -11.04 7.59
N PRO A 14 10.98 -12.13 6.84
CA PRO A 14 10.79 -12.04 5.39
C PRO A 14 9.67 -11.06 5.04
N GLU A 15 9.96 -10.12 4.14
CA GLU A 15 8.99 -9.12 3.70
C GLU A 15 7.76 -9.76 3.04
N ASN A 16 6.62 -9.09 3.13
CA ASN A 16 5.37 -9.55 2.51
C ASN A 16 4.92 -10.95 2.97
N SER A 17 5.42 -11.44 4.12
CA SER A 17 5.06 -12.73 4.70
C SER A 17 4.00 -12.57 5.80
N ILE A 18 3.22 -13.63 6.04
CA ILE A 18 2.22 -13.68 7.10
C ILE A 18 2.88 -13.45 8.48
N GLU A 19 4.06 -14.01 8.69
CA GLU A 19 4.83 -13.86 9.93
C GLU A 19 5.23 -12.38 10.17
N ALA A 20 5.68 -11.68 9.11
CA ALA A 20 6.01 -10.26 9.21
C ALA A 20 4.77 -9.40 9.52
N PHE A 21 3.62 -9.72 8.94
CA PHE A 21 2.36 -9.02 9.21
C PHE A 21 1.87 -9.26 10.64
N ILE A 22 1.84 -10.51 11.12
CA ILE A 22 1.45 -10.83 12.49
C ILE A 22 2.39 -10.17 13.50
N SER A 23 3.70 -10.18 13.24
CA SER A 23 4.69 -9.51 14.08
C SER A 23 4.44 -8.00 14.13
N ALA A 24 4.13 -7.35 13.01
CA ALA A 24 3.79 -5.94 12.97
C ALA A 24 2.52 -5.63 13.77
N ILE A 25 1.46 -6.42 13.61
CA ILE A 25 0.22 -6.29 14.38
C ILE A 25 0.51 -6.39 15.89
N SER A 26 1.32 -7.38 16.29
CA SER A 26 1.71 -7.58 17.70
C SER A 26 2.54 -6.41 18.25
N CYS A 27 3.20 -5.61 17.41
CA CYS A 27 3.87 -4.38 17.80
C CYS A 27 2.91 -3.20 18.00
N GLY A 28 1.61 -3.35 17.68
CA GLY A 28 0.62 -2.29 17.80
C GLY A 28 0.81 -1.18 16.78
N VAL A 29 1.04 -1.54 15.51
CA VAL A 29 1.06 -0.60 14.39
C VAL A 29 -0.35 -0.13 14.04
N ASP A 30 -0.46 0.99 13.32
CA ASP A 30 -1.76 1.52 12.86
C ASP A 30 -2.18 0.91 11.52
N MET A 31 -1.21 0.60 10.66
CA MET A 31 -1.41 -0.02 9.35
C MET A 31 -0.29 -1.00 9.03
N ILE A 32 -0.59 -1.99 8.22
CA ILE A 32 0.40 -2.78 7.49
C ILE A 32 0.32 -2.47 6.00
N GLU A 33 1.46 -2.25 5.41
CA GLU A 33 1.60 -2.08 3.97
C GLU A 33 2.00 -3.41 3.32
N MET A 34 1.48 -3.68 2.14
CA MET A 34 1.80 -4.86 1.34
C MET A 34 1.74 -4.57 -0.16
N ASP A 35 2.68 -5.15 -0.90
CA ASP A 35 2.78 -5.01 -2.35
C ASP A 35 1.86 -5.99 -3.07
N VAL A 36 1.01 -5.51 -3.96
CA VAL A 36 0.01 -6.33 -4.66
C VAL A 36 0.32 -6.39 -6.14
N ARG A 37 0.56 -7.60 -6.66
CA ARG A 37 0.75 -7.89 -8.08
C ARG A 37 -0.31 -8.85 -8.61
N GLN A 38 -0.46 -8.90 -9.93
CA GLN A 38 -1.30 -9.90 -10.57
C GLN A 38 -0.42 -10.98 -11.20
N CYS A 39 -0.71 -12.24 -10.91
CA CYS A 39 -0.02 -13.38 -11.54
C CYS A 39 -0.67 -13.75 -12.91
N LYS A 40 -0.08 -14.69 -13.65
CA LYS A 40 -0.51 -15.12 -14.99
C LYS A 40 -1.97 -15.57 -15.03
N THR A 41 -2.41 -16.27 -14.00
CA THR A 41 -3.77 -16.83 -13.88
C THR A 41 -4.77 -15.81 -13.32
N LYS A 42 -4.36 -14.54 -13.21
CA LYS A 42 -5.11 -13.32 -12.88
C LYS A 42 -5.41 -13.13 -11.39
N GLU A 43 -5.04 -14.03 -10.52
CA GLU A 43 -5.15 -13.82 -9.08
C GLU A 43 -4.17 -12.75 -8.61
N LEU A 44 -4.56 -12.05 -7.56
CA LEU A 44 -3.71 -11.07 -6.89
C LEU A 44 -2.86 -11.76 -5.82
N VAL A 45 -1.57 -11.52 -5.88
CA VAL A 45 -0.54 -12.09 -4.99
C VAL A 45 0.23 -10.98 -4.31
N VAL A 46 0.87 -11.28 -3.17
CA VAL A 46 1.64 -10.31 -2.39
C VAL A 46 3.12 -10.52 -2.63
N PHE A 47 3.73 -9.61 -3.39
CA PHE A 47 5.15 -9.64 -3.74
C PHE A 47 5.63 -8.28 -4.28
N HIS A 48 6.83 -7.84 -3.87
CA HIS A 48 7.34 -6.53 -4.27
C HIS A 48 7.92 -6.49 -5.68
N ASP A 49 8.90 -7.39 -5.97
CA ASP A 49 9.68 -7.29 -7.18
C ASP A 49 8.87 -7.64 -8.43
N TYR A 50 9.30 -7.13 -9.56
CA TYR A 50 8.70 -7.45 -10.86
C TYR A 50 8.90 -8.93 -11.22
N CYS A 51 10.09 -9.47 -10.91
CA CYS A 51 10.45 -10.87 -11.19
C CYS A 51 10.74 -11.62 -9.89
N TYR A 52 10.46 -12.92 -9.92
CA TYR A 52 11.00 -13.92 -9.02
C TYR A 52 11.96 -14.84 -9.80
N ASN A 53 13.25 -14.88 -9.43
CA ASN A 53 14.28 -15.66 -10.15
C ASN A 53 14.21 -15.47 -11.69
N ASP A 54 14.29 -14.21 -12.14
CA ASP A 54 14.23 -13.77 -13.55
C ASP A 54 12.89 -14.03 -14.28
N THR A 55 11.91 -14.64 -13.62
CA THR A 55 10.57 -14.85 -14.18
C THR A 55 9.61 -13.75 -13.68
N PRO A 56 9.01 -12.94 -14.58
CA PRO A 56 8.01 -11.95 -14.20
C PRO A 56 6.83 -12.60 -13.46
N ILE A 57 6.35 -11.96 -12.39
CA ILE A 57 5.19 -12.47 -11.62
C ILE A 57 3.97 -12.64 -12.52
N GLU A 58 3.79 -11.76 -13.49
CA GLU A 58 2.70 -11.81 -14.48
C GLU A 58 2.78 -13.01 -15.44
N GLU A 59 3.93 -13.72 -15.48
CA GLU A 59 4.12 -14.96 -16.24
C GLU A 59 4.05 -16.22 -15.37
N MET A 60 4.04 -16.08 -14.05
CA MET A 60 3.90 -17.19 -13.11
C MET A 60 2.41 -17.50 -12.84
N THR A 61 2.06 -18.78 -12.87
CA THR A 61 0.73 -19.24 -12.41
C THR A 61 0.63 -19.11 -10.90
N LEU A 62 -0.60 -19.07 -10.35
CA LEU A 62 -0.81 -19.06 -8.90
C LEU A 62 -0.15 -20.26 -8.21
N LEU A 63 -0.15 -21.43 -8.85
CA LEU A 63 0.52 -22.62 -8.30
C LEU A 63 2.03 -22.38 -8.15
N GLN A 64 2.66 -21.82 -9.18
CA GLN A 64 4.10 -21.48 -9.13
C GLN A 64 4.40 -20.41 -8.09
N CYS A 65 3.54 -19.39 -7.95
CA CYS A 65 3.66 -18.40 -6.88
C CYS A 65 3.66 -19.09 -5.50
N LYS A 66 2.67 -19.92 -5.21
CA LYS A 66 2.56 -20.65 -3.93
C LYS A 66 3.74 -21.57 -3.65
N GLN A 67 4.27 -22.27 -4.66
CA GLN A 67 5.46 -23.12 -4.52
C GLN A 67 6.71 -22.32 -4.13
N ASN A 68 6.70 -21.01 -4.37
CA ASN A 68 7.78 -20.09 -4.02
C ASN A 68 7.43 -19.17 -2.84
N ASN A 69 6.46 -19.56 -2.01
CA ASN A 69 5.99 -18.81 -0.83
C ASN A 69 5.47 -17.40 -1.16
N ILE A 70 4.99 -17.19 -2.39
CA ILE A 70 4.30 -15.96 -2.80
C ILE A 70 2.80 -16.19 -2.58
N GLU A 71 2.26 -15.59 -1.53
CA GLU A 71 0.90 -15.86 -1.08
C GLU A 71 -0.16 -15.05 -1.85
N PRO A 72 -1.35 -15.65 -2.09
CA PRO A 72 -2.49 -14.88 -2.60
C PRO A 72 -2.92 -13.80 -1.61
N LEU A 73 -3.23 -12.61 -2.12
CA LEU A 73 -3.70 -11.49 -1.30
C LEU A 73 -4.90 -11.89 -0.42
N TYR A 74 -5.88 -12.64 -0.98
CA TYR A 74 -7.04 -13.07 -0.22
C TYR A 74 -6.68 -13.91 1.00
N THR A 75 -5.73 -14.85 0.86
CA THR A 75 -5.25 -15.71 1.97
C THR A 75 -4.64 -14.88 3.10
N ILE A 76 -3.84 -13.87 2.75
CA ILE A 76 -3.25 -12.96 3.75
C ILE A 76 -4.34 -12.16 4.45
N LEU A 77 -5.26 -11.53 3.70
CA LEU A 77 -6.34 -10.73 4.28
C LEU A 77 -7.26 -11.56 5.17
N GLU A 78 -7.48 -12.84 4.84
CA GLU A 78 -8.24 -13.77 5.69
C GLU A 78 -7.52 -14.06 7.03
N ARG A 79 -6.19 -14.23 7.00
CA ARG A 79 -5.36 -14.51 8.19
C ARG A 79 -5.29 -13.33 9.17
N ILE A 80 -5.30 -12.09 8.65
CA ILE A 80 -5.22 -10.88 9.47
C ILE A 80 -6.57 -10.17 9.64
N SER A 81 -7.66 -10.86 9.31
CA SER A 81 -9.03 -10.36 9.31
C SER A 81 -9.37 -9.55 10.56
N ASN A 82 -9.93 -8.34 10.35
CA ASN A 82 -10.42 -7.41 11.40
C ASN A 82 -9.40 -7.00 12.47
N GLN A 83 -8.11 -7.25 12.28
CA GLN A 83 -7.09 -6.93 13.27
C GLN A 83 -6.41 -5.59 13.02
N ILE A 84 -6.39 -5.14 11.74
CA ILE A 84 -5.55 -4.01 11.32
C ILE A 84 -6.10 -3.32 10.07
N THR A 85 -5.78 -2.06 9.88
CA THR A 85 -5.92 -1.36 8.59
C THR A 85 -4.85 -1.82 7.64
N VAL A 86 -5.20 -2.10 6.39
CA VAL A 86 -4.28 -2.52 5.35
C VAL A 86 -4.06 -1.40 4.32
N TYR A 87 -2.82 -1.21 3.96
CA TYR A 87 -2.41 -0.36 2.85
C TYR A 87 -1.92 -1.26 1.72
N LEU A 88 -2.65 -1.29 0.60
CA LEU A 88 -2.32 -2.07 -0.58
C LEU A 88 -1.58 -1.18 -1.59
N ASP A 89 -0.26 -1.40 -1.77
CA ASP A 89 0.52 -0.79 -2.85
C ASP A 89 0.30 -1.59 -4.14
N LEU A 90 -0.52 -1.04 -5.02
CA LEU A 90 -0.99 -1.71 -6.23
C LEU A 90 0.04 -1.55 -7.35
N LYS A 91 0.69 -2.65 -7.70
CA LYS A 91 1.70 -2.71 -8.77
C LYS A 91 1.02 -3.14 -10.08
N VAL A 92 1.06 -2.27 -11.09
CA VAL A 92 0.63 -2.64 -12.44
C VAL A 92 1.71 -3.44 -13.15
N PRO A 93 1.36 -4.26 -14.17
CA PRO A 93 2.35 -4.90 -15.05
C PRO A 93 3.29 -3.87 -15.69
N HIS A 94 4.53 -4.26 -16.01
CA HIS A 94 5.53 -3.34 -16.52
C HIS A 94 5.15 -2.70 -17.87
N LEU A 95 4.57 -3.51 -18.78
CA LEU A 95 4.05 -3.07 -20.07
C LEU A 95 2.59 -3.51 -20.17
N TYR A 96 1.67 -2.68 -19.72
CA TYR A 96 0.25 -3.00 -19.78
C TYR A 96 -0.49 -2.19 -20.85
N THR A 97 -1.47 -2.84 -21.47
CA THR A 97 -2.47 -2.18 -22.31
C THR A 97 -3.63 -1.67 -21.46
N LYS A 98 -4.49 -0.86 -22.04
CA LYS A 98 -5.75 -0.47 -21.36
C LYS A 98 -6.59 -1.69 -20.98
N SER A 99 -6.58 -2.74 -21.81
CA SER A 99 -7.30 -3.99 -21.54
C SER A 99 -6.75 -4.72 -20.31
N ASP A 100 -5.41 -4.80 -20.19
CA ASP A 100 -4.77 -5.44 -19.04
C ASP A 100 -5.09 -4.69 -17.74
N LEU A 101 -5.10 -3.36 -17.78
CA LEU A 101 -5.47 -2.54 -16.64
C LEU A 101 -6.94 -2.77 -16.21
N GLU A 102 -7.87 -2.86 -17.16
CA GLU A 102 -9.27 -3.14 -16.84
C GLU A 102 -9.45 -4.56 -16.28
N ILE A 103 -8.69 -5.56 -16.75
CA ILE A 103 -8.67 -6.90 -16.18
C ILE A 103 -8.16 -6.84 -14.72
N TYR A 104 -7.05 -6.14 -14.46
CA TYR A 104 -6.52 -5.94 -13.12
C TYR A 104 -7.57 -5.30 -12.17
N ILE A 105 -8.23 -4.24 -12.64
CA ILE A 105 -9.28 -3.54 -11.88
C ILE A 105 -10.44 -4.48 -11.57
N GLN A 106 -10.90 -5.29 -12.52
CA GLN A 106 -12.01 -6.22 -12.30
C GLN A 106 -11.65 -7.33 -11.31
N GLU A 107 -10.43 -7.88 -11.36
CA GLU A 107 -10.01 -8.90 -10.39
C GLU A 107 -9.83 -8.31 -8.99
N LEU A 108 -9.28 -7.09 -8.87
CA LEU A 108 -9.20 -6.38 -7.59
C LEU A 108 -10.61 -6.10 -7.03
N LEU A 109 -11.54 -5.66 -7.87
CA LEU A 109 -12.93 -5.43 -7.50
C LEU A 109 -13.58 -6.71 -6.95
N LYS A 110 -13.52 -7.82 -7.68
CA LYS A 110 -14.06 -9.12 -7.23
C LYS A 110 -13.48 -9.56 -5.89
N LEU A 111 -12.15 -9.41 -5.73
CA LEU A 111 -11.48 -9.78 -4.49
C LEU A 111 -11.96 -8.90 -3.33
N LEU A 112 -12.00 -7.59 -3.49
CA LEU A 112 -12.39 -6.67 -2.42
C LEU A 112 -13.88 -6.80 -2.09
N GLU A 113 -14.77 -6.99 -3.06
CA GLU A 113 -16.18 -7.33 -2.80
C GLU A 113 -16.31 -8.61 -1.95
N LYS A 114 -15.52 -9.65 -2.28
CA LYS A 114 -15.49 -10.89 -1.47
C LYS A 114 -14.99 -10.64 -0.05
N VAL A 115 -13.94 -9.82 0.12
CA VAL A 115 -13.40 -9.44 1.43
C VAL A 115 -14.45 -8.72 2.29
N LEU A 116 -15.17 -7.76 1.70
CA LEU A 116 -16.22 -7.00 2.38
C LEU A 116 -17.42 -7.89 2.72
N ASN A 117 -17.90 -8.71 1.78
CA ASN A 117 -19.04 -9.62 1.98
C ASN A 117 -18.77 -10.66 3.07
N ASN A 118 -17.53 -11.16 3.16
CA ASN A 118 -17.10 -12.09 4.21
C ASN A 118 -16.72 -11.37 5.52
N LYS A 119 -16.87 -10.05 5.58
CA LYS A 119 -16.57 -9.20 6.75
C LYS A 119 -15.14 -9.39 7.26
N LEU A 120 -14.20 -9.68 6.37
CA LEU A 120 -12.78 -9.80 6.73
C LEU A 120 -12.16 -8.44 7.05
N LEU A 121 -12.60 -7.40 6.35
CA LEU A 121 -12.26 -5.99 6.56
C LEU A 121 -13.49 -5.13 6.25
N ASN A 122 -13.48 -3.88 6.67
CA ASN A 122 -14.44 -2.87 6.24
C ASN A 122 -13.78 -1.86 5.28
N GLU A 123 -14.58 -1.07 4.57
CA GLU A 123 -14.08 -0.10 3.57
C GLU A 123 -13.06 0.89 4.17
N LYS A 124 -13.28 1.34 5.41
CA LYS A 124 -12.41 2.32 6.10
C LYS A 124 -11.08 1.72 6.54
N SER A 125 -10.99 0.38 6.58
CA SER A 125 -9.77 -0.34 6.94
C SER A 125 -8.90 -0.69 5.72
N ILE A 126 -9.20 -0.11 4.54
CA ILE A 126 -8.45 -0.40 3.30
C ILE A 126 -8.02 0.93 2.66
N LEU A 127 -6.70 1.11 2.52
CA LEU A 127 -6.08 2.16 1.71
C LEU A 127 -5.55 1.53 0.42
N LEU A 128 -6.04 2.02 -0.73
CA LEU A 128 -5.56 1.64 -2.05
C LEU A 128 -4.61 2.72 -2.57
N ALA A 129 -3.36 2.38 -2.82
CA ALA A 129 -2.40 3.34 -3.34
C ALA A 129 -1.56 2.75 -4.47
N SER A 130 -0.98 3.61 -5.29
CA SER A 130 -0.12 3.22 -6.40
C SER A 130 0.78 4.37 -6.84
N PHE A 131 1.91 4.03 -7.47
CA PHE A 131 2.69 4.94 -8.30
C PHE A 131 1.98 5.28 -9.61
N ASP A 132 1.08 4.41 -10.07
CA ASP A 132 0.21 4.69 -11.21
C ASP A 132 -1.03 5.48 -10.76
N HIS A 133 -0.94 6.79 -10.87
CA HIS A 133 -2.03 7.69 -10.46
C HIS A 133 -3.27 7.56 -11.36
N TYR A 134 -3.10 7.07 -12.60
CA TYR A 134 -4.23 6.78 -13.48
C TYR A 134 -5.03 5.58 -12.98
N LEU A 135 -4.35 4.51 -12.52
CA LEU A 135 -5.01 3.37 -11.86
C LEU A 135 -5.86 3.85 -10.68
N ILE A 136 -5.31 4.67 -9.77
CA ILE A 136 -6.05 5.17 -8.60
C ILE A 136 -7.29 5.97 -9.02
N LYS A 137 -7.16 6.84 -10.03
CA LYS A 137 -8.31 7.57 -10.57
C LYS A 137 -9.38 6.63 -11.14
N ARG A 138 -8.99 5.58 -11.86
CA ARG A 138 -9.91 4.57 -12.41
C ARG A 138 -10.59 3.78 -11.30
N LEU A 139 -9.84 3.27 -10.32
CA LEU A 139 -10.39 2.55 -9.17
C LEU A 139 -11.42 3.38 -8.41
N LYS A 140 -11.10 4.63 -8.10
CA LYS A 140 -12.02 5.55 -7.43
C LYS A 140 -13.33 5.69 -8.20
N THR A 141 -13.28 5.81 -9.53
CA THR A 141 -14.49 5.89 -10.36
C THR A 141 -15.30 4.58 -10.31
N VAL A 142 -14.62 3.43 -10.45
CA VAL A 142 -15.30 2.11 -10.49
C VAL A 142 -15.96 1.81 -9.14
N PHE A 143 -15.27 1.99 -8.03
CA PHE A 143 -15.82 1.72 -6.70
C PHE A 143 -16.92 2.71 -6.29
N ASN A 144 -16.77 4.00 -6.61
CA ASN A 144 -17.82 4.98 -6.33
C ASN A 144 -19.13 4.67 -7.07
N ASN A 145 -19.06 4.19 -8.31
CA ASN A 145 -20.24 3.75 -9.06
C ASN A 145 -20.95 2.57 -8.39
N LYS A 146 -20.23 1.77 -7.62
CA LYS A 146 -20.76 0.67 -6.81
C LYS A 146 -21.12 1.09 -5.37
N LYS A 147 -20.95 2.37 -5.02
CA LYS A 147 -21.18 2.92 -3.67
C LYS A 147 -20.26 2.27 -2.60
N ILE A 148 -19.04 1.90 -3.00
CA ILE A 148 -17.97 1.40 -2.13
C ILE A 148 -16.92 2.52 -2.01
N TYR A 149 -16.56 2.91 -0.77
CA TYR A 149 -15.75 4.10 -0.51
C TYR A 149 -14.49 3.73 0.26
N PHE A 150 -13.42 3.42 -0.46
CA PHE A 150 -12.10 3.21 0.12
C PHE A 150 -11.34 4.52 0.33
N GLN A 151 -10.24 4.43 1.06
CA GLN A 151 -9.22 5.48 1.10
C GLN A 151 -8.27 5.31 -0.09
N TYR A 152 -7.80 6.43 -0.65
CA TYR A 152 -6.93 6.43 -1.83
C TYR A 152 -5.65 7.21 -1.59
N GLY A 153 -4.51 6.62 -1.95
CA GLY A 153 -3.18 7.19 -1.84
C GLY A 153 -2.50 7.34 -3.21
N LEU A 154 -1.73 8.41 -3.37
CA LEU A 154 -0.84 8.62 -4.51
C LEU A 154 0.59 8.53 -4.04
N ILE A 155 1.36 7.59 -4.62
CA ILE A 155 2.76 7.36 -4.25
C ILE A 155 3.67 8.16 -5.19
N PHE A 156 4.68 8.80 -4.62
CA PHE A 156 5.65 9.62 -5.33
C PHE A 156 7.08 9.18 -4.99
N TYR A 157 7.84 8.84 -6.02
CA TYR A 157 9.28 8.69 -5.88
C TYR A 157 9.97 10.07 -6.00
N ASN A 158 9.55 10.89 -6.97
CA ASN A 158 10.03 12.24 -7.17
C ASN A 158 8.99 13.28 -6.72
N ASN A 159 9.44 14.52 -6.43
CA ASN A 159 8.51 15.61 -6.19
C ASN A 159 7.70 15.92 -7.45
N PRO A 160 6.39 16.05 -7.34
CA PRO A 160 5.60 16.54 -8.45
C PRO A 160 5.95 17.99 -8.75
N ILE A 161 6.14 18.32 -10.05
CA ILE A 161 6.44 19.68 -10.50
C ILE A 161 5.29 20.63 -10.14
N GLU A 162 4.06 20.16 -10.31
CA GLU A 162 2.83 20.91 -10.03
C GLU A 162 2.01 20.25 -8.91
N TYR A 163 2.55 20.21 -7.67
CA TYR A 163 1.84 19.56 -6.55
C TYR A 163 0.50 20.25 -6.20
N LYS A 164 0.29 21.48 -6.60
CA LYS A 164 -0.95 22.25 -6.35
C LYS A 164 -2.18 21.69 -7.08
N ILE A 165 -2.00 20.79 -8.04
CA ILE A 165 -3.12 20.12 -8.72
C ILE A 165 -3.74 18.99 -7.88
N TYR A 166 -3.07 18.57 -6.81
CA TYR A 166 -3.56 17.51 -5.93
C TYR A 166 -4.42 18.11 -4.82
N ASP A 167 -5.60 17.57 -4.63
CA ASP A 167 -6.53 17.95 -3.58
C ASP A 167 -7.24 16.72 -3.00
N LYS A 168 -8.01 16.91 -1.93
CA LYS A 168 -8.69 15.82 -1.24
C LYS A 168 -9.75 15.11 -2.10
N SER A 169 -10.22 15.72 -3.18
CA SER A 169 -11.12 15.05 -4.11
C SER A 169 -10.43 13.97 -4.93
N LYS A 170 -9.10 14.06 -5.07
CA LYS A 170 -8.27 13.11 -5.85
C LYS A 170 -7.73 11.99 -4.99
N CYS A 171 -7.25 12.32 -3.77
CA CYS A 171 -6.67 11.34 -2.85
C CYS A 171 -6.84 11.76 -1.40
N ASP A 172 -6.81 10.78 -0.49
CA ASP A 172 -6.81 10.98 0.96
C ASP A 172 -5.39 11.06 1.52
N PHE A 173 -4.44 10.43 0.82
CA PHE A 173 -3.04 10.33 1.20
C PHE A 173 -2.09 10.67 0.05
N ILE A 174 -1.05 11.42 0.37
CA ILE A 174 0.18 11.54 -0.41
C ILE A 174 1.24 10.71 0.29
N ILE A 175 1.93 9.85 -0.46
CA ILE A 175 2.94 8.92 0.06
C ILE A 175 4.25 9.23 -0.66
N GLN A 176 5.19 9.88 0.05
CA GLN A 176 6.37 10.48 -0.54
C GLN A 176 7.65 9.77 -0.12
N SER A 177 8.56 9.56 -1.07
CA SER A 177 9.91 9.11 -0.77
C SER A 177 10.67 10.14 0.06
N ILE A 178 11.33 9.71 1.13
CA ILE A 178 12.20 10.58 1.95
C ILE A 178 13.31 11.22 1.11
N ARG A 179 13.79 10.55 0.07
CA ARG A 179 14.90 11.03 -0.76
C ARG A 179 14.57 12.31 -1.51
N THR A 180 13.30 12.54 -1.78
CA THR A 180 12.82 13.67 -2.57
C THR A 180 11.79 14.51 -1.84
N MET A 181 11.51 14.21 -0.56
CA MET A 181 10.58 14.96 0.26
C MET A 181 10.97 16.43 0.33
N ASN A 182 10.00 17.34 0.18
CA ASN A 182 10.20 18.75 0.43
C ASN A 182 9.14 19.35 1.35
N ILE A 183 9.54 20.35 2.13
CA ILE A 183 8.67 21.01 3.10
C ILE A 183 7.51 21.77 2.42
N PRO A 184 7.69 22.52 1.31
CA PRO A 184 6.57 23.15 0.63
C PRO A 184 5.43 22.22 0.26
N PHE A 185 5.73 20.98 -0.17
CA PHE A 185 4.70 20.01 -0.50
C PHE A 185 3.98 19.48 0.76
N LEU A 186 4.73 19.20 1.83
CA LEU A 186 4.16 18.83 3.13
C LEU A 186 3.19 19.92 3.63
N GLU A 187 3.62 21.19 3.64
CA GLU A 187 2.77 22.31 4.10
C GLU A 187 1.53 22.48 3.21
N TYR A 188 1.67 22.28 1.91
CA TYR A 188 0.53 22.27 1.00
C TYR A 188 -0.48 21.16 1.37
N CYS A 189 -0.01 19.94 1.61
CA CYS A 189 -0.87 18.82 2.00
C CYS A 189 -1.61 19.11 3.32
N LYS A 190 -0.91 19.61 4.33
CA LYS A 190 -1.51 20.03 5.61
C LYS A 190 -2.62 21.05 5.41
N LYS A 191 -2.35 22.11 4.63
CA LYS A 191 -3.34 23.17 4.35
C LYS A 191 -4.59 22.61 3.65
N ASN A 192 -4.43 21.61 2.80
CA ASN A 192 -5.53 21.00 2.04
C ASN A 192 -6.11 19.75 2.71
N LYS A 193 -5.70 19.44 3.94
CA LYS A 193 -6.17 18.28 4.73
C LYS A 193 -5.94 16.95 4.03
N ILE A 194 -4.84 16.82 3.29
CA ILE A 194 -4.37 15.58 2.68
C ILE A 194 -3.34 14.98 3.63
N ASN A 195 -3.51 13.74 4.04
CA ASN A 195 -2.55 13.06 4.91
C ASN A 195 -1.22 12.84 4.16
N PHE A 196 -0.09 13.14 4.82
CA PHE A 196 1.23 13.02 4.22
C PHE A 196 2.04 11.92 4.92
N LEU A 197 2.29 10.83 4.18
CA LEU A 197 3.08 9.69 4.65
C LEU A 197 4.46 9.71 4.01
N VAL A 198 5.48 9.24 4.74
CA VAL A 198 6.86 9.22 4.26
C VAL A 198 7.43 7.81 4.32
N TYR A 199 8.06 7.34 3.23
CA TYR A 199 8.68 6.03 3.11
C TYR A 199 10.11 6.10 2.59
N THR A 200 10.96 5.12 2.83
CA THR A 200 10.99 4.13 3.90
C THR A 200 12.00 4.61 4.92
N ILE A 201 11.62 4.69 6.19
CA ILE A 201 12.42 5.31 7.24
C ILE A 201 12.80 4.25 8.27
N ASN A 202 14.08 3.96 8.39
CA ASN A 202 14.57 2.90 9.25
C ASN A 202 15.49 3.37 10.40
N ASP A 203 16.01 4.59 10.33
CA ASP A 203 16.85 5.17 11.36
C ASP A 203 16.06 6.11 12.28
N GLU A 204 16.36 6.04 13.58
CA GLU A 204 15.67 6.81 14.62
C GLU A 204 15.88 8.33 14.49
N GLN A 205 17.02 8.76 13.96
CA GLN A 205 17.31 10.19 13.85
C GLN A 205 16.36 10.83 12.82
N THR A 206 16.15 10.16 11.69
CA THR A 206 15.19 10.60 10.66
C THR A 206 13.76 10.47 11.16
N MET A 207 13.40 9.39 11.87
CA MET A 207 12.09 9.26 12.52
C MET A 207 11.80 10.46 13.42
N LYS A 208 12.69 10.82 14.34
CA LYS A 208 12.55 11.98 15.23
C LYS A 208 12.39 13.30 14.49
N LYS A 209 13.14 13.50 13.38
CA LYS A 209 12.97 14.69 12.52
C LYS A 209 11.58 14.78 11.92
N LEU A 210 11.06 13.66 11.37
CA LEU A 210 9.73 13.61 10.76
C LEU A 210 8.60 13.77 11.80
N ILE A 211 8.78 13.24 13.01
CA ILE A 211 7.86 13.46 14.14
C ILE A 211 7.78 14.96 14.43
N ASN A 212 8.92 15.65 14.54
CA ASN A 212 8.97 17.10 14.78
C ASN A 212 8.37 17.91 13.63
N LEU A 213 8.51 17.44 12.37
CA LEU A 213 7.86 18.03 11.20
C LEU A 213 6.36 17.76 11.15
N LYS A 214 5.82 16.91 12.06
CA LYS A 214 4.41 16.55 12.13
C LYS A 214 3.87 16.00 10.82
N VAL A 215 4.58 15.04 10.20
CA VAL A 215 4.02 14.23 9.12
C VAL A 215 2.90 13.35 9.70
N ASP A 216 1.95 12.95 8.87
CA ASP A 216 0.79 12.18 9.33
C ASP A 216 1.13 10.71 9.59
N GLY A 217 2.15 10.16 8.91
CA GLY A 217 2.64 8.81 9.17
C GLY A 217 4.01 8.52 8.59
N ILE A 218 4.64 7.50 9.15
CA ILE A 218 5.95 6.97 8.74
C ILE A 218 5.79 5.50 8.37
N ILE A 219 6.32 5.14 7.20
CA ILE A 219 6.37 3.77 6.67
C ILE A 219 7.79 3.24 6.92
N THR A 220 7.91 2.13 7.65
CA THR A 220 9.19 1.61 8.15
C THR A 220 9.25 0.09 8.16
N ASP A 221 10.45 -0.47 7.95
CA ASP A 221 10.74 -1.90 8.11
C ASP A 221 10.85 -2.29 9.60
N TYR A 222 11.01 -1.30 10.49
CA TYR A 222 11.19 -1.50 11.93
C TYR A 222 10.07 -0.84 12.76
N PRO A 223 8.82 -1.32 12.66
CA PRO A 223 7.67 -0.66 13.29
C PRO A 223 7.76 -0.57 14.81
N ARG A 224 8.42 -1.55 15.49
CA ARG A 224 8.66 -1.48 16.95
C ARG A 224 9.58 -0.30 17.30
N ARG A 225 10.58 0.00 16.46
CA ARG A 225 11.48 1.14 16.68
C ARG A 225 10.72 2.46 16.65
N LEU A 226 9.84 2.65 15.66
CA LEU A 226 8.99 3.83 15.58
C LEU A 226 8.02 3.91 16.76
N LYS A 227 7.40 2.77 17.16
CA LYS A 227 6.48 2.71 18.31
C LYS A 227 7.08 3.23 19.60
N ASN A 228 8.37 3.01 19.82
CA ASN A 228 9.09 3.48 21.01
C ASN A 228 9.37 4.99 20.99
N LEU A 229 9.13 5.68 19.88
CA LEU A 229 9.41 7.11 19.71
C LEU A 229 8.14 7.99 19.73
N ILE A 230 6.93 7.37 19.64
CA ILE A 230 5.64 8.06 19.56
C ILE A 230 4.70 7.72 20.70
#